data_f67aa4ea4ae483087745eddb5e2f9a94
#
_entry.id   f67aa4ea4ae483087745eddb5e2f9a94
#
_cell.length_a   1.000
_cell.length_b   1.000
_cell.length_c   1.000
_cell.angle_alpha   90.00
_cell.angle_beta   90.00
_cell.angle_gamma   90.00
#
_symmetry.space_group_name_H-M   'P 1'
#
loop_
_entity.id
_entity.type
_entity.pdbx_description
1 polymer ?
#
loop_
_entity_poly.entity_id
_entity_poly.type
_entity_poly.pdbx_seq_one_letter_code
_entity_poly.pdbx_strand_id
1 'polypeptide(L)'
;MARLRLIPDILEPAMSLLQTLLRKVLPAAGMLTLALHPVPSFAQVTLGVSDWPGWVAWYVAEKEGYFKKYGADVKLVWFPDYMTSVNALSAGQIDANCQALIDTLSPAVKKVPAKVILVTDNSAGNDALMVSNNIKSFAELKGKTIGLEIGSIENYLAATGLQKNGLSEKDVNFVNMSTGDAAAALIAGKLPAAGVWNPWIQRIQTHKAGHPLFTSKSAPGLIPDVVYARDTALAAHRKDFVAMTKAWFDAVKFIDANPAKAAAIMAPHVGLKPEEYALSLAGTKLFGPKLNEEAMSKSASPVSLYTSTAATGAFLVSQKQIDASPNPASFIDSSIVKDAMKP
;
A
#
# COMPACT_ATOMS: atom_id res chain seq x y z
N MET A 1 33.87 -0.56 -64.06
CA MET A 1 33.32 0.51 -64.91
C MET A 1 32.17 -0.01 -65.72
N ALA A 2 30.94 0.30 -65.37
CA ALA A 2 29.74 0.15 -66.22
C ALA A 2 28.75 1.19 -65.77
N ARG A 3 28.45 2.16 -66.56
CA ARG A 3 27.48 3.23 -66.36
C ARG A 3 26.11 2.68 -66.68
N LEU A 4 25.14 2.77 -65.73
CA LEU A 4 23.72 2.62 -66.04
C LEU A 4 23.15 3.98 -66.43
N ARG A 5 22.53 3.98 -67.60
CA ARG A 5 21.82 5.14 -68.18
C ARG A 5 20.44 5.30 -67.56
N LEU A 6 20.12 6.54 -67.21
CA LEU A 6 18.80 7.02 -66.85
C LEU A 6 17.81 6.90 -68.05
N ILE A 7 16.60 6.51 -67.73
CA ILE A 7 15.43 6.60 -68.63
C ILE A 7 14.59 7.77 -68.12
N PRO A 8 14.37 8.81 -68.88
CA PRO A 8 13.43 9.89 -68.57
C PRO A 8 12.11 9.72 -69.32
N ASP A 9 11.06 10.37 -68.78
CA ASP A 9 9.86 10.84 -69.44
C ASP A 9 8.73 9.85 -69.82
N ILE A 10 7.97 9.38 -68.81
CA ILE A 10 6.56 8.93 -69.04
C ILE A 10 5.56 9.38 -67.94
N LEU A 11 5.92 10.21 -66.99
CA LEU A 11 5.03 10.52 -65.85
C LEU A 11 4.40 11.92 -65.80
N GLU A 12 4.73 12.84 -66.72
CA GLU A 12 4.18 14.21 -66.67
C GLU A 12 2.77 14.44 -67.18
N PRO A 13 2.19 13.69 -68.15
CA PRO A 13 0.82 13.98 -68.61
C PRO A 13 -0.33 13.54 -67.67
N ALA A 14 -0.06 12.57 -66.78
CA ALA A 14 -1.13 12.03 -65.93
C ALA A 14 -1.45 12.88 -64.69
N MET A 15 -0.51 13.67 -64.20
CA MET A 15 -0.72 14.52 -63.02
C MET A 15 -1.53 15.80 -63.32
N SER A 16 -1.46 16.34 -64.54
CA SER A 16 -2.16 17.55 -64.94
C SER A 16 -3.67 17.37 -65.08
N LEU A 17 -4.13 16.20 -65.53
CA LEU A 17 -5.56 15.87 -65.66
C LEU A 17 -6.24 15.62 -64.31
N LEU A 18 -5.53 15.06 -63.34
CA LEU A 18 -6.07 14.79 -61.99
C LEU A 18 -6.29 16.09 -61.16
N GLN A 19 -5.39 17.07 -61.36
CA GLN A 19 -5.53 18.36 -60.66
C GLN A 19 -6.65 19.24 -61.25
N THR A 20 -7.03 19.08 -62.49
CA THR A 20 -8.11 19.85 -63.14
C THR A 20 -9.47 19.29 -62.81
N LEU A 21 -9.61 17.98 -62.58
CA LEU A 21 -10.87 17.32 -62.15
C LEU A 21 -11.18 17.57 -60.69
N LEU A 22 -10.19 17.73 -59.81
CA LEU A 22 -10.39 18.02 -58.36
C LEU A 22 -10.85 19.45 -58.08
N ARG A 23 -10.71 20.38 -59.06
CA ARG A 23 -11.11 21.78 -58.85
C ARG A 23 -12.56 22.09 -59.23
N LYS A 24 -13.36 21.14 -59.81
CA LYS A 24 -14.72 21.43 -60.31
C LYS A 24 -15.84 20.68 -59.56
N VAL A 25 -15.56 19.96 -58.49
CA VAL A 25 -16.59 19.19 -57.77
C VAL A 25 -16.62 19.56 -56.26
N LEU A 26 -16.52 20.83 -55.91
CA LEU A 26 -16.94 21.27 -54.58
C LEU A 26 -17.62 22.61 -54.70
N PRO A 27 -18.96 22.60 -54.56
CA PRO A 27 -19.51 23.48 -53.54
C PRO A 27 -20.55 22.78 -52.67
N ALA A 28 -20.60 23.15 -51.40
CA ALA A 28 -21.64 22.91 -50.44
C ALA A 28 -21.77 21.50 -49.84
N ALA A 29 -20.70 21.02 -49.19
CA ALA A 29 -20.89 20.16 -48.02
C ALA A 29 -20.44 21.00 -46.82
N GLY A 30 -21.40 21.54 -46.05
CA GLY A 30 -21.11 22.21 -44.79
C GLY A 30 -20.27 21.29 -43.92
N MET A 31 -19.03 21.67 -43.61
CA MET A 31 -18.21 21.04 -42.61
C MET A 31 -18.89 21.25 -41.25
N LEU A 32 -19.74 20.29 -40.87
CA LEU A 32 -20.10 20.05 -39.50
C LEU A 32 -18.81 19.50 -38.85
N THR A 33 -17.88 20.36 -38.49
CA THR A 33 -16.81 19.99 -37.57
C THR A 33 -17.49 19.65 -36.24
N LEU A 34 -17.82 18.38 -36.03
CA LEU A 34 -17.96 17.86 -34.70
C LEU A 34 -16.61 18.14 -34.03
N ALA A 35 -16.55 19.23 -33.26
CA ALA A 35 -15.50 19.41 -32.29
C ALA A 35 -15.62 18.22 -31.33
N LEU A 36 -14.87 17.15 -31.60
CA LEU A 36 -14.50 16.15 -30.61
C LEU A 36 -13.72 16.93 -29.54
N HIS A 37 -14.48 17.52 -28.62
CA HIS A 37 -13.87 17.99 -27.38
C HIS A 37 -13.27 16.70 -26.79
N PRO A 38 -11.95 16.64 -26.54
CA PRO A 38 -11.40 15.55 -25.76
C PRO A 38 -12.15 15.63 -24.44
N VAL A 39 -13.03 14.65 -24.18
CA VAL A 39 -13.55 14.41 -22.84
C VAL A 39 -12.29 14.27 -22.00
N PRO A 40 -12.05 15.12 -21.00
CA PRO A 40 -10.90 14.95 -20.15
C PRO A 40 -11.02 13.54 -19.57
N SER A 41 -10.21 12.62 -20.08
CA SER A 41 -9.97 11.35 -19.42
C SER A 41 -9.26 11.74 -18.14
N PHE A 42 -10.04 11.94 -17.07
CA PHE A 42 -9.45 12.05 -15.74
C PHE A 42 -8.68 10.75 -15.55
N ALA A 43 -7.37 10.87 -15.43
CA ALA A 43 -6.54 9.70 -15.17
C ALA A 43 -7.07 9.04 -13.89
N GLN A 44 -7.29 7.74 -13.96
CA GLN A 44 -7.75 6.90 -12.87
C GLN A 44 -6.84 7.07 -11.64
N VAL A 45 -7.39 7.22 -10.44
CA VAL A 45 -6.59 7.22 -9.20
C VAL A 45 -5.90 5.87 -9.05
N THR A 46 -4.59 5.87 -8.99
CA THR A 46 -3.80 4.66 -8.78
C THR A 46 -3.51 4.47 -7.29
N LEU A 47 -4.00 3.34 -6.73
CA LEU A 47 -3.77 2.94 -5.34
C LEU A 47 -2.86 1.72 -5.27
N GLY A 48 -1.67 1.87 -4.71
CA GLY A 48 -0.74 0.77 -4.45
C GLY A 48 -1.25 -0.13 -3.32
N VAL A 49 -1.19 -1.44 -3.57
CA VAL A 49 -1.57 -2.50 -2.62
C VAL A 49 -0.50 -3.58 -2.67
N SER A 50 -0.12 -4.12 -1.52
CA SER A 50 0.78 -5.27 -1.41
C SER A 50 0.18 -6.38 -0.52
N ASP A 51 0.97 -7.36 -0.12
CA ASP A 51 0.51 -8.63 0.46
C ASP A 51 -0.03 -8.56 1.90
N TRP A 52 -0.16 -7.36 2.49
CA TRP A 52 -0.76 -7.20 3.82
C TRP A 52 -2.25 -7.56 3.84
N PRO A 53 -2.71 -8.40 4.77
CA PRO A 53 -4.11 -8.85 4.83
C PRO A 53 -5.15 -7.71 4.89
N GLY A 54 -4.88 -6.64 5.60
CA GLY A 54 -5.78 -5.49 5.70
C GLY A 54 -5.95 -4.75 4.38
N TRP A 55 -4.87 -4.61 3.59
CA TRP A 55 -4.92 -3.85 2.34
C TRP A 55 -5.60 -4.64 1.20
N VAL A 56 -5.53 -5.97 1.22
CA VAL A 56 -6.24 -6.82 0.22
C VAL A 56 -7.76 -6.67 0.33
N ALA A 57 -8.27 -6.04 1.40
CA ALA A 57 -9.69 -5.68 1.54
C ALA A 57 -10.20 -4.73 0.44
N TRP A 58 -9.31 -3.97 -0.21
CA TRP A 58 -9.66 -3.16 -1.37
C TRP A 58 -10.20 -3.99 -2.56
N TYR A 59 -9.75 -5.23 -2.71
CA TYR A 59 -10.28 -6.13 -3.75
C TYR A 59 -11.72 -6.56 -3.46
N VAL A 60 -12.19 -6.48 -2.20
CA VAL A 60 -13.63 -6.63 -1.89
C VAL A 60 -14.40 -5.42 -2.41
N ALA A 61 -13.87 -4.19 -2.23
CA ALA A 61 -14.51 -2.99 -2.77
C ALA A 61 -14.62 -3.04 -4.30
N GLU A 62 -13.58 -3.53 -4.98
CA GLU A 62 -13.57 -3.70 -6.43
C GLU A 62 -14.55 -4.80 -6.87
N LYS A 63 -14.47 -6.01 -6.29
CA LYS A 63 -15.25 -7.18 -6.67
C LYS A 63 -16.75 -7.01 -6.44
N GLU A 64 -17.13 -6.40 -5.31
CA GLU A 64 -18.52 -6.13 -4.94
C GLU A 64 -19.06 -4.84 -5.61
N GLY A 65 -18.24 -4.18 -6.44
CA GLY A 65 -18.64 -3.02 -7.26
C GLY A 65 -18.83 -1.73 -6.46
N TYR A 66 -18.25 -1.60 -5.26
CA TYR A 66 -18.40 -0.40 -4.43
C TYR A 66 -17.73 0.83 -5.03
N PHE A 67 -16.62 0.69 -5.76
CA PHE A 67 -16.04 1.81 -6.51
C PHE A 67 -17.07 2.36 -7.51
N LYS A 68 -17.69 1.49 -8.31
CA LYS A 68 -18.74 1.88 -9.27
C LYS A 68 -19.97 2.49 -8.59
N LYS A 69 -20.38 1.91 -7.43
CA LYS A 69 -21.52 2.41 -6.63
C LYS A 69 -21.37 3.87 -6.26
N TYR A 70 -20.17 4.30 -5.91
CA TYR A 70 -19.88 5.67 -5.48
C TYR A 70 -19.28 6.54 -6.59
N GLY A 71 -19.08 6.00 -7.80
CA GLY A 71 -18.48 6.71 -8.93
C GLY A 71 -17.00 7.01 -8.75
N ALA A 72 -16.28 6.18 -7.98
CA ALA A 72 -14.84 6.28 -7.82
C ALA A 72 -14.14 5.64 -9.02
N ASP A 73 -13.27 6.39 -9.69
CA ASP A 73 -12.41 5.87 -10.76
C ASP A 73 -11.03 5.53 -10.17
N VAL A 74 -10.90 4.28 -9.68
CA VAL A 74 -9.73 3.78 -8.95
C VAL A 74 -9.19 2.54 -9.62
N LYS A 75 -7.87 2.50 -9.78
CA LYS A 75 -7.11 1.32 -10.22
C LYS A 75 -6.24 0.82 -9.07
N LEU A 76 -6.46 -0.40 -8.63
CA LEU A 76 -5.56 -1.09 -7.70
C LEU A 76 -4.30 -1.54 -8.44
N VAL A 77 -3.14 -1.17 -7.91
CA VAL A 77 -1.84 -1.54 -8.46
C VAL A 77 -1.16 -2.48 -7.47
N TRP A 78 -1.03 -3.75 -7.85
CA TRP A 78 -0.39 -4.76 -7.02
C TRP A 78 1.13 -4.65 -7.03
N PHE A 79 1.72 -4.70 -5.84
CA PHE A 79 3.16 -4.77 -5.64
C PHE A 79 3.50 -6.04 -4.85
N PRO A 80 4.27 -6.98 -5.43
CA PRO A 80 4.66 -8.20 -4.72
C PRO A 80 5.65 -7.95 -3.57
N ASP A 81 6.29 -6.80 -3.55
CA ASP A 81 7.19 -6.33 -2.49
C ASP A 81 6.70 -5.00 -1.93
N TYR A 82 6.57 -4.92 -0.61
CA TYR A 82 5.99 -3.78 0.09
C TYR A 82 6.82 -2.50 -0.12
N MET A 83 8.13 -2.56 0.09
CA MET A 83 8.98 -1.36 -0.02
C MET A 83 9.05 -0.82 -1.44
N THR A 84 8.84 -1.68 -2.45
CA THR A 84 8.68 -1.24 -3.83
C THR A 84 7.44 -0.34 -4.00
N SER A 85 6.33 -0.62 -3.31
CA SER A 85 5.13 0.23 -3.34
C SER A 85 5.36 1.59 -2.69
N VAL A 86 6.05 1.63 -1.54
CA VAL A 86 6.44 2.87 -0.83
C VAL A 86 7.33 3.75 -1.71
N ASN A 87 8.30 3.12 -2.39
CA ASN A 87 9.19 3.81 -3.32
C ASN A 87 8.43 4.33 -4.56
N ALA A 88 7.48 3.56 -5.10
CA ALA A 88 6.66 3.97 -6.23
C ALA A 88 5.82 5.22 -5.92
N LEU A 89 5.24 5.32 -4.71
CA LEU A 89 4.56 6.53 -4.27
C LEU A 89 5.53 7.72 -4.19
N SER A 90 6.68 7.52 -3.55
CA SER A 90 7.70 8.56 -3.38
C SER A 90 8.24 9.07 -4.71
N ALA A 91 8.36 8.19 -5.71
CA ALA A 91 8.76 8.51 -7.07
C ALA A 91 7.63 9.12 -7.93
N GLY A 92 6.41 9.23 -7.40
CA GLY A 92 5.26 9.77 -8.13
C GLY A 92 4.69 8.84 -9.20
N GLN A 93 4.98 7.55 -9.13
CA GLN A 93 4.51 6.54 -10.09
C GLN A 93 3.06 6.09 -9.80
N ILE A 94 2.60 6.25 -8.55
CA ILE A 94 1.23 6.02 -8.10
C ILE A 94 0.72 7.23 -7.32
N ASP A 95 -0.59 7.37 -7.20
CA ASP A 95 -1.25 8.52 -6.58
C ASP A 95 -1.39 8.38 -5.07
N ALA A 96 -1.65 7.16 -4.62
CA ALA A 96 -1.75 6.79 -3.22
C ALA A 96 -1.19 5.38 -2.99
N ASN A 97 -0.82 5.09 -1.76
CA ASN A 97 -0.33 3.77 -1.34
C ASN A 97 -0.93 3.35 -0.01
N CYS A 98 -1.24 2.07 0.13
CA CYS A 98 -1.46 1.44 1.42
C CYS A 98 -0.10 1.18 2.06
N GLN A 99 0.12 1.72 3.26
CA GLN A 99 1.40 1.54 3.97
C GLN A 99 1.25 1.70 5.47
N ALA A 100 2.22 1.20 6.23
CA ALA A 100 2.26 1.40 7.67
C ALA A 100 2.53 2.88 8.00
N LEU A 101 1.96 3.39 9.08
CA LEU A 101 2.15 4.78 9.52
C LEU A 101 3.63 5.14 9.67
N ILE A 102 4.46 4.22 10.16
CA ILE A 102 5.90 4.46 10.35
C ILE A 102 6.58 4.94 9.07
N ASP A 103 6.19 4.41 7.92
CA ASP A 103 6.79 4.71 6.61
C ASP A 103 6.31 6.05 6.02
N THR A 104 5.37 6.72 6.70
CA THR A 104 4.96 8.09 6.38
C THR A 104 5.80 9.15 7.10
N LEU A 105 6.49 8.78 8.19
CA LEU A 105 7.11 9.75 9.09
C LEU A 105 8.37 10.39 8.49
N SER A 106 9.26 9.59 7.89
CA SER A 106 10.45 10.15 7.22
C SER A 106 10.09 11.07 6.04
N PRO A 107 9.16 10.70 5.13
CA PRO A 107 8.61 11.62 4.15
C PRO A 107 8.00 12.90 4.76
N ALA A 108 7.24 12.79 5.86
CA ALA A 108 6.63 13.94 6.52
C ALA A 108 7.68 14.90 7.11
N VAL A 109 8.75 14.39 7.71
CA VAL A 109 9.90 15.21 8.20
C VAL A 109 10.56 15.93 7.02
N LYS A 110 10.74 15.26 5.88
CA LYS A 110 11.30 15.82 4.65
C LYS A 110 10.34 16.72 3.89
N LYS A 111 9.12 16.94 4.43
CA LYS A 111 8.06 17.76 3.83
C LYS A 111 7.67 17.28 2.42
N VAL A 112 7.70 15.97 2.19
CA VAL A 112 7.15 15.39 0.96
C VAL A 112 5.65 15.75 0.90
N PRO A 113 5.14 16.29 -0.22
CA PRO A 113 3.76 16.77 -0.32
C PRO A 113 2.79 15.58 -0.46
N ALA A 114 2.46 14.94 0.66
CA ALA A 114 1.53 13.83 0.76
C ALA A 114 0.85 13.81 2.13
N LYS A 115 -0.33 13.21 2.22
CA LYS A 115 -1.18 13.15 3.41
C LYS A 115 -1.67 11.75 3.69
N VAL A 116 -1.79 11.41 4.97
CA VAL A 116 -2.62 10.29 5.44
C VAL A 116 -4.07 10.72 5.35
N ILE A 117 -4.87 9.98 4.58
CA ILE A 117 -6.28 10.33 4.30
C ILE A 117 -7.28 9.31 4.84
N LEU A 118 -6.82 8.12 5.20
CA LEU A 118 -7.64 7.01 5.71
C LEU A 118 -6.77 6.09 6.56
N VAL A 119 -7.33 5.53 7.63
CA VAL A 119 -6.76 4.39 8.34
C VAL A 119 -7.47 3.14 7.83
N THR A 120 -6.72 2.21 7.26
CA THR A 120 -7.29 0.96 6.77
C THR A 120 -7.52 -0.03 7.89
N ASP A 121 -6.53 -0.18 8.74
CA ASP A 121 -6.58 -1.18 9.81
C ASP A 121 -5.50 -0.93 10.88
N ASN A 122 -5.47 -1.84 11.83
CA ASN A 122 -4.40 -1.97 12.83
C ASN A 122 -4.06 -3.44 13.01
N SER A 123 -2.78 -3.75 13.01
CA SER A 123 -2.33 -5.11 13.30
C SER A 123 -2.63 -5.52 14.73
N ALA A 124 -3.21 -6.70 14.88
CA ALA A 124 -3.62 -7.29 16.16
C ALA A 124 -3.16 -8.76 16.28
N GLY A 125 -1.96 -9.06 15.77
CA GLY A 125 -1.35 -10.39 15.78
C GLY A 125 -0.75 -10.82 14.44
N ASN A 126 -0.86 -10.01 13.40
CA ASN A 126 -0.39 -10.32 12.06
C ASN A 126 1.05 -9.88 11.77
N ASP A 127 1.71 -9.22 12.71
CA ASP A 127 3.15 -8.99 12.68
C ASP A 127 3.79 -9.73 13.83
N ALA A 128 4.92 -10.37 13.58
CA ALA A 128 5.59 -11.21 14.54
C ALA A 128 7.12 -11.21 14.40
N LEU A 129 7.78 -11.25 15.54
CA LEU A 129 9.12 -11.79 15.64
C LEU A 129 9.00 -13.32 15.71
N MET A 130 9.20 -13.97 14.58
CA MET A 130 9.23 -15.43 14.46
C MET A 130 10.62 -15.97 14.81
N VAL A 131 10.66 -17.12 15.49
CA VAL A 131 11.90 -17.78 15.84
C VAL A 131 11.86 -19.27 15.46
N SER A 132 13.03 -19.83 15.20
CA SER A 132 13.18 -21.26 14.98
C SER A 132 12.75 -22.07 16.23
N ASN A 133 12.37 -23.33 16.03
CA ASN A 133 11.75 -24.15 17.09
C ASN A 133 12.63 -24.41 18.31
N ASN A 134 13.93 -24.22 18.22
CA ASN A 134 14.88 -24.38 19.32
C ASN A 134 15.04 -23.13 20.21
N ILE A 135 14.50 -21.97 19.82
CA ILE A 135 14.50 -20.76 20.62
C ILE A 135 13.16 -20.66 21.35
N LYS A 136 13.16 -20.48 22.67
CA LYS A 136 11.96 -20.46 23.51
C LYS A 136 11.80 -19.17 24.30
N SER A 137 12.83 -18.34 24.36
CA SER A 137 12.83 -17.12 25.15
C SER A 137 13.64 -16.01 24.46
N PHE A 138 13.40 -14.77 24.87
CA PHE A 138 14.17 -13.62 24.40
C PHE A 138 15.65 -13.71 24.81
N ALA A 139 15.95 -14.30 25.97
CA ALA A 139 17.33 -14.47 26.42
C ALA A 139 18.18 -15.28 25.42
N GLU A 140 17.56 -16.23 24.71
CA GLU A 140 18.24 -17.07 23.72
C GLU A 140 18.48 -16.35 22.38
N LEU A 141 17.91 -15.15 22.19
CA LEU A 141 18.19 -14.29 21.03
C LEU A 141 19.53 -13.56 21.17
N LYS A 142 20.13 -13.50 22.36
CA LYS A 142 21.38 -12.75 22.57
C LYS A 142 22.48 -13.26 21.64
N GLY A 143 23.08 -12.35 20.87
CA GLY A 143 24.08 -12.66 19.84
C GLY A 143 23.55 -13.33 18.58
N LYS A 144 22.24 -13.55 18.47
CA LYS A 144 21.64 -14.18 17.28
C LYS A 144 21.35 -13.14 16.18
N THR A 145 21.28 -13.66 14.96
CA THR A 145 20.89 -12.86 13.78
C THR A 145 19.37 -12.88 13.62
N ILE A 146 18.80 -11.72 13.37
CA ILE A 146 17.37 -11.52 13.07
C ILE A 146 17.29 -10.88 11.69
N GLY A 147 16.65 -11.54 10.73
CA GLY A 147 16.36 -10.99 9.40
C GLY A 147 15.07 -10.17 9.44
N LEU A 148 15.10 -8.95 8.95
CA LEU A 148 13.93 -8.06 8.87
C LEU A 148 14.25 -6.84 8.01
N GLU A 149 13.23 -6.06 7.65
CA GLU A 149 13.40 -4.77 6.99
C GLU A 149 13.79 -3.72 8.04
N ILE A 150 15.05 -3.29 8.02
CA ILE A 150 15.55 -2.31 8.99
C ILE A 150 14.87 -0.95 8.76
N GLY A 151 14.36 -0.37 9.84
CA GLY A 151 13.66 0.91 9.84
C GLY A 151 12.18 0.82 9.53
N SER A 152 11.68 -0.37 9.28
CA SER A 152 10.27 -0.65 9.07
C SER A 152 9.55 -1.07 10.36
N ILE A 153 8.33 -1.53 10.18
CA ILE A 153 7.47 -1.97 11.28
C ILE A 153 8.02 -3.20 12.00
N GLU A 154 8.66 -4.16 11.29
CA GLU A 154 9.24 -5.35 11.91
C GLU A 154 10.42 -5.01 12.79
N ASN A 155 11.23 -4.02 12.41
CA ASN A 155 12.30 -3.54 13.27
C ASN A 155 11.73 -2.91 14.54
N TYR A 156 10.68 -2.08 14.43
CA TYR A 156 10.00 -1.48 15.57
C TYR A 156 9.35 -2.53 16.48
N LEU A 157 8.70 -3.53 15.93
CA LEU A 157 8.10 -4.63 16.67
C LEU A 157 9.17 -5.45 17.40
N ALA A 158 10.24 -5.84 16.69
CA ALA A 158 11.36 -6.61 17.27
C ALA A 158 12.04 -5.83 18.40
N ALA A 159 12.36 -4.56 18.18
CA ALA A 159 12.95 -3.68 19.20
C ALA A 159 12.04 -3.54 20.44
N THR A 160 10.72 -3.38 20.21
CA THR A 160 9.73 -3.33 21.29
C THR A 160 9.70 -4.63 22.08
N GLY A 161 9.72 -5.77 21.39
CA GLY A 161 9.77 -7.10 22.02
C GLY A 161 11.04 -7.30 22.85
N LEU A 162 12.20 -6.94 22.30
CA LEU A 162 13.49 -7.00 23.00
C LEU A 162 13.45 -6.14 24.27
N GLN A 163 13.04 -4.87 24.15
CA GLN A 163 13.00 -3.94 25.26
C GLN A 163 12.08 -4.41 26.40
N LYS A 164 10.89 -4.91 26.08
CA LYS A 164 9.94 -5.46 27.08
C LYS A 164 10.50 -6.67 27.82
N ASN A 165 11.51 -7.33 27.27
CA ASN A 165 12.14 -8.50 27.86
C ASN A 165 13.59 -8.26 28.33
N GLY A 166 13.95 -6.96 28.56
CA GLY A 166 15.24 -6.59 29.16
C GLY A 166 16.44 -6.67 28.23
N LEU A 167 16.22 -6.80 26.93
CA LEU A 167 17.24 -6.74 25.89
C LEU A 167 17.15 -5.43 25.09
N SER A 168 18.18 -5.18 24.32
CA SER A 168 18.23 -4.07 23.36
C SER A 168 18.64 -4.57 21.98
N GLU A 169 18.55 -3.73 20.97
CA GLU A 169 19.00 -4.06 19.62
C GLU A 169 20.51 -4.34 19.56
N LYS A 170 21.29 -3.85 20.52
CA LYS A 170 22.74 -4.14 20.64
C LYS A 170 23.03 -5.58 21.08
N ASP A 171 22.02 -6.27 21.62
CA ASP A 171 22.17 -7.66 22.08
C ASP A 171 21.93 -8.66 20.96
N VAL A 172 21.53 -8.23 19.75
CA VAL A 172 21.22 -9.05 18.57
C VAL A 172 21.89 -8.48 17.32
N ASN A 173 21.90 -9.24 16.21
CA ASN A 173 22.43 -8.79 14.93
C ASN A 173 21.28 -8.68 13.92
N PHE A 174 20.82 -7.46 13.63
CA PHE A 174 19.84 -7.24 12.56
C PHE A 174 20.51 -7.30 11.18
N VAL A 175 19.87 -8.04 10.26
CA VAL A 175 20.25 -8.10 8.84
C VAL A 175 19.08 -7.61 8.00
N ASN A 176 19.34 -6.60 7.17
CA ASN A 176 18.34 -6.02 6.31
C ASN A 176 18.01 -6.94 5.14
N MET A 177 16.75 -7.34 5.03
CA MET A 177 16.22 -8.14 3.92
C MET A 177 14.72 -7.99 3.84
N SER A 178 14.14 -8.30 2.66
CA SER A 178 12.69 -8.32 2.49
C SER A 178 12.02 -9.33 3.43
N THR A 179 10.78 -9.08 3.80
CA THR A 179 10.01 -9.99 4.66
C THR A 179 9.91 -11.39 4.07
N GLY A 180 9.73 -11.49 2.74
CA GLY A 180 9.70 -12.78 2.04
C GLY A 180 11.02 -13.54 2.13
N ASP A 181 12.16 -12.85 1.95
CA ASP A 181 13.49 -13.44 2.06
C ASP A 181 13.80 -13.86 3.51
N ALA A 182 13.41 -13.05 4.51
CA ALA A 182 13.56 -13.38 5.91
C ALA A 182 12.79 -14.65 6.29
N ALA A 183 11.54 -14.76 5.85
CA ALA A 183 10.72 -15.95 6.03
C ALA A 183 11.32 -17.17 5.36
N ALA A 184 11.76 -17.05 4.10
CA ALA A 184 12.39 -18.15 3.36
C ALA A 184 13.69 -18.61 4.02
N ALA A 185 14.52 -17.68 4.51
CA ALA A 185 15.76 -17.99 5.21
C ALA A 185 15.51 -18.73 6.54
N LEU A 186 14.46 -18.33 7.29
CA LEU A 186 14.07 -19.03 8.52
C LEU A 186 13.52 -20.42 8.23
N ILE A 187 12.68 -20.58 7.20
CA ILE A 187 12.18 -21.88 6.75
C ILE A 187 13.32 -22.81 6.34
N ALA A 188 14.33 -22.28 5.66
CA ALA A 188 15.53 -23.04 5.26
C ALA A 188 16.52 -23.31 6.41
N GLY A 189 16.24 -22.86 7.64
CA GLY A 189 17.12 -23.00 8.79
C GLY A 189 18.40 -22.15 8.72
N LYS A 190 18.47 -21.17 7.82
CA LYS A 190 19.60 -20.25 7.64
C LYS A 190 19.56 -19.06 8.61
N LEU A 191 18.38 -18.73 9.12
CA LEU A 191 18.17 -17.71 10.15
C LEU A 191 17.52 -18.32 11.38
N PRO A 192 17.95 -17.94 12.59
CA PRO A 192 17.31 -18.35 13.83
C PRO A 192 16.05 -17.52 14.15
N ALA A 193 15.91 -16.32 13.60
CA ALA A 193 14.77 -15.43 13.84
C ALA A 193 14.53 -14.52 12.64
N ALA A 194 13.26 -14.10 12.47
CA ALA A 194 12.82 -13.19 11.42
C ALA A 194 11.66 -12.30 11.90
N GLY A 195 11.70 -11.01 11.58
CA GLY A 195 10.58 -10.10 11.70
C GLY A 195 9.73 -10.20 10.43
N VAL A 196 8.47 -10.63 10.56
CA VAL A 196 7.61 -10.92 9.42
C VAL A 196 6.14 -10.68 9.75
N TRP A 197 5.33 -10.47 8.70
CA TRP A 197 3.86 -10.41 8.79
C TRP A 197 3.17 -11.58 8.09
N ASN A 198 1.85 -11.66 8.21
CA ASN A 198 1.07 -12.59 7.38
C ASN A 198 0.97 -12.08 5.93
N PRO A 199 1.14 -12.98 4.92
CA PRO A 199 1.02 -14.44 5.02
C PRO A 199 2.30 -15.19 5.41
N TRP A 200 3.42 -14.53 5.62
CA TRP A 200 4.72 -15.17 5.87
C TRP A 200 4.77 -15.92 7.20
N ILE A 201 4.09 -15.40 8.24
CA ILE A 201 3.92 -16.11 9.52
C ILE A 201 3.31 -17.49 9.28
N GLN A 202 2.19 -17.54 8.53
CA GLN A 202 1.52 -18.81 8.23
C GLN A 202 2.39 -19.74 7.40
N ARG A 203 3.15 -19.21 6.43
CA ARG A 203 4.09 -20.03 5.64
C ARG A 203 5.15 -20.68 6.53
N ILE A 204 5.76 -19.93 7.46
CA ILE A 204 6.73 -20.46 8.42
C ILE A 204 6.08 -21.57 9.28
N GLN A 205 4.85 -21.33 9.78
CA GLN A 205 4.13 -22.31 10.61
C GLN A 205 3.73 -23.57 9.83
N THR A 206 3.24 -23.42 8.60
CA THR A 206 2.90 -24.56 7.71
C THR A 206 4.10 -25.45 7.43
N HIS A 207 5.29 -24.86 7.26
CA HIS A 207 6.54 -25.60 7.12
C HIS A 207 7.10 -26.13 8.46
N LYS A 208 6.42 -25.86 9.59
CA LYS A 208 6.87 -26.25 10.95
C LYS A 208 8.28 -25.75 11.27
N ALA A 209 8.69 -24.63 10.66
CA ALA A 209 10.04 -24.10 10.76
C ALA A 209 10.27 -23.21 11.98
N GLY A 210 9.19 -22.68 12.58
CA GLY A 210 9.28 -21.76 13.71
C GLY A 210 7.91 -21.44 14.32
N HIS A 211 7.95 -20.58 15.33
CA HIS A 211 6.77 -20.09 16.05
C HIS A 211 6.96 -18.61 16.42
N PRO A 212 5.87 -17.86 16.69
CA PRO A 212 5.99 -16.48 17.12
C PRO A 212 6.51 -16.41 18.57
N LEU A 213 7.56 -15.60 18.78
CA LEU A 213 8.06 -15.26 20.10
C LEU A 213 7.40 -13.98 20.65
N PHE A 214 7.09 -13.05 19.74
CA PHE A 214 6.39 -11.80 20.05
C PHE A 214 5.52 -11.39 18.87
N THR A 215 4.33 -10.83 19.13
CA THR A 215 3.42 -10.39 18.08
C THR A 215 2.84 -9.01 18.39
N SER A 216 2.31 -8.34 17.37
CA SER A 216 1.58 -7.07 17.50
C SER A 216 0.39 -7.14 18.47
N LYS A 217 -0.15 -8.32 18.74
CA LYS A 217 -1.20 -8.52 19.77
C LYS A 217 -0.76 -8.09 21.16
N SER A 218 0.55 -8.20 21.47
CA SER A 218 1.16 -7.78 22.74
C SER A 218 1.48 -6.28 22.78
N ALA A 219 1.21 -5.56 21.70
CA ALA A 219 1.46 -4.13 21.56
C ALA A 219 0.31 -3.43 20.80
N PRO A 220 -0.92 -3.39 21.36
CA PRO A 220 -2.08 -2.79 20.71
C PRO A 220 -1.84 -1.32 20.33
N GLY A 221 -2.28 -0.94 19.12
CA GLY A 221 -2.12 0.42 18.61
C GLY A 221 -0.71 0.75 18.08
N LEU A 222 0.22 -0.21 18.13
CA LEU A 222 1.60 0.00 17.67
C LEU A 222 1.68 0.17 16.15
N ILE A 223 0.85 -0.56 15.40
CA ILE A 223 0.95 -0.72 13.95
C ILE A 223 -0.38 -0.33 13.28
N PRO A 224 -0.67 0.97 13.13
CA PRO A 224 -1.75 1.41 12.26
C PRO A 224 -1.28 1.45 10.81
N ASP A 225 -2.17 1.01 9.91
CA ASP A 225 -2.00 1.04 8.47
C ASP A 225 -2.89 2.12 7.85
N VAL A 226 -2.37 2.79 6.84
CA VAL A 226 -2.98 4.01 6.29
C VAL A 226 -2.96 4.02 4.77
N VAL A 227 -3.85 4.81 4.18
CA VAL A 227 -3.70 5.30 2.81
C VAL A 227 -2.97 6.63 2.86
N TYR A 228 -1.78 6.67 2.25
CA TYR A 228 -0.95 7.85 2.10
C TYR A 228 -1.01 8.32 0.65
N ALA A 229 -1.49 9.55 0.40
CA ALA A 229 -1.80 10.07 -0.93
C ALA A 229 -1.03 11.36 -1.21
N ARG A 230 -0.56 11.53 -2.45
CA ARG A 230 0.15 12.74 -2.87
C ARG A 230 -0.79 13.95 -2.92
N ASP A 231 -0.33 15.11 -2.49
CA ASP A 231 -1.11 16.36 -2.49
C ASP A 231 -1.59 16.72 -3.90
N THR A 232 -0.79 16.46 -4.94
CA THR A 232 -1.17 16.68 -6.34
C THR A 232 -2.33 15.81 -6.77
N ALA A 233 -2.34 14.53 -6.37
CA ALA A 233 -3.43 13.61 -6.64
C ALA A 233 -4.69 14.00 -5.85
N LEU A 234 -4.54 14.37 -4.57
CA LEU A 234 -5.65 14.85 -3.75
C LEU A 234 -6.31 16.12 -4.34
N ALA A 235 -5.52 17.04 -4.87
CA ALA A 235 -6.05 18.24 -5.51
C ALA A 235 -6.80 17.92 -6.82
N ALA A 236 -6.28 16.98 -7.63
CA ALA A 236 -6.87 16.63 -8.92
C ALA A 236 -8.10 15.70 -8.80
N HIS A 237 -8.09 14.77 -7.83
CA HIS A 237 -9.02 13.65 -7.72
C HIS A 237 -9.75 13.57 -6.37
N ARG A 238 -9.95 14.71 -5.69
CA ARG A 238 -10.58 14.72 -4.36
C ARG A 238 -11.89 13.94 -4.30
N LYS A 239 -12.74 14.06 -5.34
CA LYS A 239 -14.03 13.37 -5.41
C LYS A 239 -13.85 11.84 -5.43
N ASP A 240 -12.87 11.37 -6.19
CA ASP A 240 -12.56 9.93 -6.27
C ASP A 240 -12.03 9.41 -4.94
N PHE A 241 -11.18 10.15 -4.23
CA PHE A 241 -10.71 9.77 -2.89
C PHE A 241 -11.85 9.71 -1.86
N VAL A 242 -12.80 10.63 -1.90
CA VAL A 242 -13.99 10.58 -1.04
C VAL A 242 -14.86 9.37 -1.39
N ALA A 243 -15.12 9.14 -2.67
CA ALA A 243 -15.90 8.00 -3.16
C ALA A 243 -15.21 6.66 -2.86
N MET A 244 -13.89 6.59 -3.03
CA MET A 244 -13.05 5.44 -2.64
C MET A 244 -13.16 5.15 -1.14
N THR A 245 -13.15 6.17 -0.30
CA THR A 245 -13.30 6.01 1.16
C THR A 245 -14.69 5.50 1.53
N LYS A 246 -15.77 5.94 0.85
CA LYS A 246 -17.12 5.35 1.01
C LYS A 246 -17.12 3.88 0.60
N ALA A 247 -16.45 3.54 -0.49
CA ALA A 247 -16.32 2.15 -0.96
C ALA A 247 -15.56 1.28 0.04
N TRP A 248 -14.53 1.80 0.68
CA TRP A 248 -13.82 1.14 1.77
C TRP A 248 -14.75 0.82 2.95
N PHE A 249 -15.54 1.77 3.39
CA PHE A 249 -16.46 1.56 4.51
C PHE A 249 -17.50 0.47 4.22
N ASP A 250 -18.00 0.40 2.98
CA ASP A 250 -18.90 -0.68 2.56
C ASP A 250 -18.16 -2.02 2.49
N ALA A 251 -16.90 -2.03 2.03
CA ALA A 251 -16.09 -3.24 2.00
C ALA A 251 -15.85 -3.79 3.41
N VAL A 252 -15.49 -2.94 4.38
CA VAL A 252 -15.34 -3.34 5.79
C VAL A 252 -16.65 -3.94 6.33
N LYS A 253 -17.78 -3.27 6.10
CA LYS A 253 -19.09 -3.79 6.49
C LYS A 253 -19.43 -5.13 5.84
N PHE A 254 -19.08 -5.31 4.57
CA PHE A 254 -19.27 -6.58 3.85
C PHE A 254 -18.41 -7.70 4.44
N ILE A 255 -17.14 -7.42 4.75
CA ILE A 255 -16.19 -8.36 5.33
C ILE A 255 -16.70 -8.86 6.69
N ASP A 256 -17.17 -7.94 7.54
CA ASP A 256 -17.72 -8.27 8.84
C ASP A 256 -18.98 -9.15 8.73
N ALA A 257 -19.86 -8.86 7.77
CA ALA A 257 -21.11 -9.58 7.56
C ALA A 257 -20.94 -10.91 6.79
N ASN A 258 -19.89 -11.03 5.96
CA ASN A 258 -19.69 -12.16 5.03
C ASN A 258 -18.23 -12.65 5.03
N PRO A 259 -17.64 -13.04 6.19
CA PRO A 259 -16.22 -13.30 6.30
C PRO A 259 -15.71 -14.42 5.36
N ALA A 260 -16.51 -15.46 5.12
CA ALA A 260 -16.13 -16.54 4.22
C ALA A 260 -16.07 -16.09 2.74
N LYS A 261 -17.04 -15.25 2.30
CA LYS A 261 -17.02 -14.68 0.96
C LYS A 261 -15.86 -13.71 0.80
N ALA A 262 -15.62 -12.88 1.79
CA ALA A 262 -14.52 -11.94 1.78
C ALA A 262 -13.17 -12.68 1.69
N ALA A 263 -12.96 -13.72 2.50
CA ALA A 263 -11.77 -14.55 2.42
C ALA A 263 -11.58 -15.19 1.04
N ALA A 264 -12.67 -15.64 0.39
CA ALA A 264 -12.59 -16.21 -0.96
C ALA A 264 -12.19 -15.16 -2.03
N ILE A 265 -12.53 -13.88 -1.83
CA ILE A 265 -12.10 -12.79 -2.72
C ILE A 265 -10.63 -12.43 -2.46
N MET A 266 -10.22 -12.35 -1.20
CA MET A 266 -8.96 -11.77 -0.77
C MET A 266 -7.79 -12.76 -0.87
N ALA A 267 -8.01 -14.02 -0.47
CA ALA A 267 -6.97 -15.05 -0.34
C ALA A 267 -6.12 -15.29 -1.62
N PRO A 268 -6.68 -15.32 -2.85
CA PRO A 268 -5.91 -15.53 -4.06
C PRO A 268 -4.81 -14.50 -4.30
N HIS A 269 -5.02 -13.24 -3.85
CA HIS A 269 -4.06 -12.14 -4.03
C HIS A 269 -2.77 -12.33 -3.24
N VAL A 270 -2.82 -13.09 -2.14
CA VAL A 270 -1.66 -13.38 -1.29
C VAL A 270 -1.22 -14.85 -1.37
N GLY A 271 -1.81 -15.62 -2.30
CA GLY A 271 -1.46 -17.02 -2.55
C GLY A 271 -1.81 -17.95 -1.39
N LEU A 272 -2.88 -17.66 -0.67
CA LEU A 272 -3.45 -18.49 0.41
C LEU A 272 -4.77 -19.12 -0.02
N LYS A 273 -5.18 -20.17 0.70
CA LYS A 273 -6.54 -20.67 0.64
C LYS A 273 -7.47 -19.78 1.48
N PRO A 274 -8.79 -19.73 1.17
CA PRO A 274 -9.73 -18.91 1.94
C PRO A 274 -9.71 -19.18 3.46
N GLU A 275 -9.62 -20.45 3.86
CA GLU A 275 -9.56 -20.85 5.27
C GLU A 275 -8.27 -20.40 5.97
N GLU A 276 -7.15 -20.38 5.27
CA GLU A 276 -5.86 -19.87 5.78
C GLU A 276 -5.91 -18.34 5.90
N TYR A 277 -6.49 -17.68 4.91
CA TYR A 277 -6.64 -16.22 4.91
C TYR A 277 -7.57 -15.73 6.03
N ALA A 278 -8.63 -16.49 6.36
CA ALA A 278 -9.52 -16.16 7.46
C ALA A 278 -8.79 -16.03 8.81
N LEU A 279 -7.73 -16.82 9.03
CA LEU A 279 -6.86 -16.70 10.20
C LEU A 279 -6.06 -15.39 10.20
N SER A 280 -5.55 -14.98 9.03
CA SER A 280 -4.85 -13.69 8.87
C SER A 280 -5.80 -12.53 9.11
N LEU A 281 -7.03 -12.60 8.58
CA LEU A 281 -8.02 -11.56 8.77
C LEU A 281 -8.41 -11.39 10.26
N ALA A 282 -8.46 -12.47 11.03
CA ALA A 282 -8.71 -12.43 12.46
C ALA A 282 -7.66 -11.66 13.27
N GLY A 283 -6.45 -11.55 12.75
CA GLY A 283 -5.35 -10.75 13.32
C GLY A 283 -5.27 -9.32 12.80
N THR A 284 -6.25 -8.88 11.99
CA THR A 284 -6.33 -7.53 11.40
C THR A 284 -7.61 -6.85 11.87
N LYS A 285 -7.50 -5.71 12.52
CA LYS A 285 -8.67 -4.91 12.88
C LYS A 285 -8.93 -3.87 11.81
N LEU A 286 -9.86 -4.14 10.90
CA LEU A 286 -10.26 -3.19 9.86
C LEU A 286 -11.00 -1.98 10.45
N PHE A 287 -10.73 -0.79 9.88
CA PHE A 287 -11.29 0.47 10.36
C PHE A 287 -12.43 0.94 9.46
N GLY A 288 -13.65 0.82 9.98
CA GLY A 288 -14.84 1.46 9.43
C GLY A 288 -14.93 2.95 9.80
N PRO A 289 -16.09 3.61 9.53
CA PRO A 289 -16.24 5.07 9.70
C PRO A 289 -15.90 5.56 11.11
N LYS A 290 -16.49 4.96 12.14
CA LYS A 290 -16.34 5.38 13.54
C LYS A 290 -14.89 5.27 14.04
N LEU A 291 -14.21 4.18 13.70
CA LEU A 291 -12.80 4.01 14.09
C LEU A 291 -11.88 4.96 13.33
N ASN A 292 -12.20 5.28 12.06
CA ASN A 292 -11.46 6.27 11.31
C ASN A 292 -11.59 7.68 11.90
N GLU A 293 -12.81 8.07 12.33
CA GLU A 293 -13.04 9.34 13.01
C GLU A 293 -12.22 9.45 14.29
N GLU A 294 -12.22 8.39 15.13
CA GLU A 294 -11.42 8.31 16.35
C GLU A 294 -9.91 8.36 16.04
N ALA A 295 -9.44 7.56 15.10
CA ALA A 295 -8.02 7.45 14.76
C ALA A 295 -7.45 8.75 14.21
N MET A 296 -8.20 9.47 13.40
CA MET A 296 -7.77 10.75 12.81
C MET A 296 -7.98 11.96 13.74
N SER A 297 -8.55 11.74 14.93
CA SER A 297 -8.74 12.78 15.95
C SER A 297 -7.55 12.86 16.89
N LYS A 298 -7.19 14.11 17.28
CA LYS A 298 -6.17 14.32 18.32
C LYS A 298 -6.72 13.91 19.68
N SER A 299 -6.27 12.77 20.19
CA SER A 299 -6.69 12.22 21.48
C SER A 299 -5.59 11.35 22.09
N ALA A 300 -5.78 10.94 23.34
CA ALA A 300 -4.91 9.97 24.01
C ALA A 300 -5.33 8.50 23.72
N SER A 301 -6.30 8.29 22.85
CA SER A 301 -6.68 6.93 22.44
C SER A 301 -5.51 6.18 21.82
N PRO A 302 -5.34 4.89 22.16
CA PRO A 302 -4.28 4.07 21.53
C PRO A 302 -4.48 3.89 20.02
N VAL A 303 -5.69 4.09 19.49
CA VAL A 303 -5.94 4.04 18.04
C VAL A 303 -5.68 5.38 17.34
N SER A 304 -5.47 6.48 18.09
CA SER A 304 -5.20 7.79 17.50
C SER A 304 -3.84 7.82 16.80
N LEU A 305 -3.84 8.23 15.53
CA LEU A 305 -2.60 8.44 14.77
C LEU A 305 -1.66 9.46 15.42
N TYR A 306 -2.20 10.39 16.22
CA TYR A 306 -1.37 11.34 16.99
C TYR A 306 -0.55 10.63 18.05
N THR A 307 -1.16 9.67 18.77
CA THR A 307 -0.47 8.84 19.77
C THR A 307 0.53 7.91 19.10
N SER A 308 0.13 7.22 18.01
CA SER A 308 1.01 6.32 17.27
C SER A 308 2.18 7.08 16.64
N THR A 309 1.96 8.26 16.04
CA THR A 309 3.04 9.10 15.49
C THR A 309 4.06 9.49 16.56
N ALA A 310 3.61 9.85 17.76
CA ALA A 310 4.53 10.21 18.85
C ALA A 310 5.44 9.02 19.25
N ALA A 311 4.85 7.84 19.42
CA ALA A 311 5.58 6.62 19.80
C ALA A 311 6.53 6.14 18.71
N THR A 312 6.03 6.04 17.47
CA THR A 312 6.81 5.58 16.31
C THR A 312 7.90 6.60 15.94
N GLY A 313 7.58 7.90 16.01
CA GLY A 313 8.55 8.97 15.78
C GLY A 313 9.68 8.96 16.79
N ALA A 314 9.40 8.74 18.09
CA ALA A 314 10.42 8.59 19.12
C ALA A 314 11.33 7.38 18.82
N PHE A 315 10.76 6.25 18.33
CA PHE A 315 11.55 5.11 17.90
C PHE A 315 12.49 5.48 16.73
N LEU A 316 11.99 6.08 15.66
CA LEU A 316 12.80 6.45 14.49
C LEU A 316 13.91 7.47 14.86
N VAL A 317 13.64 8.39 15.79
CA VAL A 317 14.68 9.30 16.34
C VAL A 317 15.76 8.51 17.09
N SER A 318 15.37 7.54 17.92
CA SER A 318 16.32 6.68 18.63
C SER A 318 17.21 5.87 17.68
N GLN A 319 16.66 5.50 16.52
CA GLN A 319 17.36 4.81 15.43
C GLN A 319 18.18 5.75 14.53
N LYS A 320 18.16 7.06 14.78
CA LYS A 320 18.80 8.10 13.94
C LYS A 320 18.32 8.10 12.48
N GLN A 321 17.09 7.66 12.23
CA GLN A 321 16.49 7.65 10.90
C GLN A 321 15.81 8.97 10.56
N ILE A 322 15.35 9.68 11.58
CA ILE A 322 14.83 11.05 11.50
C ILE A 322 15.41 11.89 12.65
N ASP A 323 15.55 13.20 12.45
CA ASP A 323 16.09 14.11 13.47
C ASP A 323 15.06 14.46 14.56
N ALA A 324 13.78 14.49 14.18
CA ALA A 324 12.67 14.79 15.09
C ALA A 324 11.38 14.11 14.59
N SER A 325 10.48 13.77 15.52
CA SER A 325 9.14 13.29 15.17
C SER A 325 8.35 14.39 14.45
N PRO A 326 7.69 14.09 13.30
CA PRO A 326 6.91 15.10 12.59
C PRO A 326 5.66 15.49 13.40
N ASN A 327 5.17 16.72 13.18
CA ASN A 327 3.88 17.14 13.72
C ASN A 327 2.75 16.40 12.96
N PRO A 328 1.91 15.57 13.61
CA PRO A 328 0.84 14.83 12.95
C PRO A 328 -0.11 15.72 12.13
N ALA A 329 -0.41 16.92 12.63
CA ALA A 329 -1.30 17.86 11.93
C ALA A 329 -0.75 18.35 10.57
N SER A 330 0.55 18.17 10.30
CA SER A 330 1.15 18.58 9.03
C SER A 330 0.92 17.57 7.90
N PHE A 331 0.66 16.29 8.21
CA PHE A 331 0.56 15.22 7.22
C PHE A 331 -0.69 14.34 7.37
N ILE A 332 -1.56 14.57 8.36
CA ILE A 332 -2.86 13.90 8.50
C ILE A 332 -3.95 14.82 7.98
N ASP A 333 -4.72 14.36 6.98
CA ASP A 333 -5.89 15.06 6.45
C ASP A 333 -7.17 14.26 6.72
N SER A 334 -7.88 14.61 7.79
CA SER A 334 -9.15 13.98 8.15
C SER A 334 -10.34 14.43 7.29
N SER A 335 -10.16 15.39 6.39
CA SER A 335 -11.27 15.97 5.61
C SER A 335 -11.90 14.97 4.63
N ILE A 336 -11.09 14.04 4.08
CA ILE A 336 -11.58 12.99 3.17
C ILE A 336 -12.54 12.03 3.91
N VAL A 337 -12.15 11.56 5.10
CA VAL A 337 -13.01 10.70 5.95
C VAL A 337 -14.28 11.45 6.34
N LYS A 338 -14.17 12.72 6.79
CA LYS A 338 -15.33 13.54 7.16
C LYS A 338 -16.30 13.72 5.99
N ASP A 339 -15.80 13.97 4.79
CA ASP A 339 -16.62 14.11 3.60
C ASP A 339 -17.25 12.76 3.18
N ALA A 340 -16.53 11.65 3.34
CA ALA A 340 -17.07 10.32 3.06
C ALA A 340 -18.17 9.87 4.05
N MET A 341 -18.18 10.41 5.26
CA MET A 341 -19.21 10.12 6.27
C MET A 341 -20.49 10.94 6.09
N LYS A 342 -20.47 11.97 5.25
CA LYS A 342 -21.68 12.73 4.90
C LYS A 342 -22.65 11.85 4.09
N PRO A 343 -23.97 12.05 4.31
CA PRO A 343 -25.01 11.34 3.57
C PRO A 343 -24.87 11.40 2.05
#